data_d84203543ab4707810f78dc2dd176c7c
#
_entry.id   d84203543ab4707810f78dc2dd176c7c
#
_cell.length_a   1.000
_cell.length_b   1.000
_cell.length_c   1.000
_cell.angle_alpha   90.00
_cell.angle_beta   90.00
_cell.angle_gamma   90.00
#
_symmetry.space_group_name_H-M   'P 1'
#
loop_
_entity.id
_entity.type
_entity.pdbx_description
1 polymer ?
#
loop_
_entity_poly.entity_id
_entity_poly.type
_entity_poly.pdbx_seq_one_letter_code
_entity_poly.pdbx_strand_id
1 'polypeptide(L)'
;QLPLAIASFSDAGVLYGVFHFLRQLQLGKPLDAIEGASGPRFGLRMLDHWDNLDGSIERGYAGRSLWRWDELPDTITLRMRDYARANASIGINAVALNNVNADARILTPPYLRKVAELADVFRAWGIRVFLSARFSAPIEIGGLPTADPFDADVAAWWQAKADEIFAFIPDFGGFVVKANSEGQPGPQDYGRTHADGANLLADALAGHPDAVVIWRAFVYKPDIAEDRAKQAYNELLPLDGAFRPNVRLQVKNGPIDFQPREPFHPLFGAMTLTQTLLELQITQEYLGQGTHLAYLAPLFKEALDAETYAVGAGWPVARVVDGTLRASGMGHLFGGIAAVANTGDDRNWCGHPFAQANWYAFGRLAWNDALGADEIADEWMRLTFSGDDRFVAPVKAMMLASREAVVDYMTPLGLHHIMAEGHHHGPGPWVDVEDAGRADWTSVYYHRADANGIGFDRTATGTDAVALYRSPLREQLASSATCPENLLLWFHHLPWDHVIPSSGRTLWDELCHRYTRGVDAVRGMRATWDAATPFVDHARHAHVARLLAIQEQEARWWRSACLLYFQTFSRRPLPAGLEPLEGTLDAHLPVRD
;
A
#
# COMPACT_ATOMS: atom_id res chain seq x y z
N GLN A 1 21.43 -41.36 -9.01
CA GLN A 1 20.69 -40.15 -8.70
C GLN A 1 21.46 -39.42 -7.60
N LEU A 2 21.83 -38.14 -7.83
CA LEU A 2 22.35 -37.30 -6.76
C LEU A 2 21.20 -37.04 -5.77
N PRO A 3 21.48 -37.12 -4.46
CA PRO A 3 20.43 -36.81 -3.48
C PRO A 3 20.02 -35.33 -3.60
N LEU A 4 18.73 -35.05 -3.54
CA LEU A 4 18.21 -33.68 -3.43
C LEU A 4 18.69 -33.10 -2.09
N ALA A 5 19.31 -31.94 -2.11
CA ALA A 5 19.75 -31.24 -0.92
C ALA A 5 19.29 -29.78 -0.97
N ILE A 6 18.82 -29.29 0.16
CA ILE A 6 18.50 -27.86 0.37
C ILE A 6 19.54 -27.34 1.37
N ALA A 7 20.29 -26.33 0.99
CA ALA A 7 21.35 -25.75 1.80
C ALA A 7 21.25 -24.22 1.87
N SER A 8 21.59 -23.67 3.02
CA SER A 8 21.68 -22.22 3.24
C SER A 8 22.67 -21.91 4.38
N PHE A 9 23.09 -20.66 4.51
CA PHE A 9 23.92 -20.18 5.62
C PHE A 9 23.11 -19.90 6.90
N SER A 10 21.77 -20.04 6.86
CA SER A 10 20.88 -19.82 8.01
C SER A 10 19.70 -20.79 8.00
N ASP A 11 19.14 -21.05 9.19
CA ASP A 11 17.94 -21.89 9.35
C ASP A 11 16.74 -21.34 8.57
N ALA A 12 16.54 -20.02 8.63
CA ALA A 12 15.49 -19.36 7.85
C ALA A 12 15.68 -19.55 6.34
N GLY A 13 16.94 -19.52 5.85
CA GLY A 13 17.25 -19.79 4.45
C GLY A 13 16.95 -21.22 4.04
N VAL A 14 17.20 -22.21 4.90
CA VAL A 14 16.77 -23.61 4.67
C VAL A 14 15.26 -23.71 4.61
N LEU A 15 14.53 -23.04 5.52
CA LEU A 15 13.08 -22.98 5.52
C LEU A 15 12.53 -22.40 4.20
N TYR A 16 13.06 -21.27 3.74
CA TYR A 16 12.67 -20.68 2.45
C TYR A 16 12.98 -21.62 1.27
N GLY A 17 14.10 -22.34 1.32
CA GLY A 17 14.43 -23.37 0.34
C GLY A 17 13.41 -24.51 0.30
N VAL A 18 12.94 -24.97 1.46
CA VAL A 18 11.85 -25.97 1.57
C VAL A 18 10.56 -25.45 0.96
N PHE A 19 10.15 -24.21 1.26
CA PHE A 19 8.95 -23.62 0.65
C PHE A 19 9.10 -23.44 -0.86
N HIS A 20 10.28 -23.03 -1.32
CA HIS A 20 10.56 -22.97 -2.76
C HIS A 20 10.41 -24.35 -3.41
N PHE A 21 11.01 -25.38 -2.83
CA PHE A 21 10.91 -26.75 -3.33
C PHE A 21 9.46 -27.24 -3.38
N LEU A 22 8.70 -27.07 -2.30
CA LEU A 22 7.28 -27.45 -2.25
C LEU A 22 6.46 -26.74 -3.33
N ARG A 23 6.69 -25.43 -3.52
CA ARG A 23 6.03 -24.65 -4.56
C ARG A 23 6.33 -25.21 -5.96
N GLN A 24 7.58 -25.53 -6.27
CA GLN A 24 7.95 -26.10 -7.57
C GLN A 24 7.28 -27.45 -7.80
N LEU A 25 7.20 -28.31 -6.77
CA LEU A 25 6.46 -29.57 -6.85
C LEU A 25 4.97 -29.38 -7.11
N GLN A 26 4.34 -28.46 -6.38
CA GLN A 26 2.92 -28.14 -6.54
C GLN A 26 2.61 -27.55 -7.94
N LEU A 27 3.58 -26.89 -8.55
CA LEU A 27 3.53 -26.42 -9.94
C LEU A 27 3.79 -27.52 -10.98
N GLY A 28 4.01 -28.77 -10.52
CA GLY A 28 4.21 -29.93 -11.40
C GLY A 28 5.61 -30.05 -12.00
N LYS A 29 6.62 -29.33 -11.47
CA LYS A 29 8.00 -29.49 -11.96
C LYS A 29 8.55 -30.86 -11.57
N PRO A 30 9.20 -31.59 -12.50
CA PRO A 30 9.90 -32.81 -12.19
C PRO A 30 11.02 -32.59 -11.16
N LEU A 31 11.26 -33.57 -10.28
CA LEU A 31 12.23 -33.46 -9.20
C LEU A 31 13.65 -33.15 -9.70
N ASP A 32 14.02 -33.70 -10.84
CA ASP A 32 15.32 -33.51 -11.49
C ASP A 32 15.48 -32.17 -12.20
N ALA A 33 14.39 -31.42 -12.34
CA ALA A 33 14.38 -30.06 -12.87
C ALA A 33 14.31 -28.98 -11.78
N ILE A 34 14.22 -29.37 -10.50
CA ILE A 34 14.19 -28.43 -9.38
C ILE A 34 15.62 -28.19 -8.89
N GLU A 35 16.26 -27.18 -9.44
CA GLU A 35 17.59 -26.75 -9.06
C GLU A 35 17.69 -25.22 -9.08
N GLY A 36 18.72 -24.68 -8.46
CA GLY A 36 19.03 -23.25 -8.48
C GLY A 36 19.40 -22.70 -7.10
N ALA A 37 19.87 -21.47 -7.12
CA ALA A 37 20.14 -20.69 -5.92
C ALA A 37 19.38 -19.37 -6.02
N SER A 38 18.76 -18.95 -4.93
CA SER A 38 18.11 -17.64 -4.83
C SER A 38 18.26 -17.06 -3.44
N GLY A 39 18.24 -15.75 -3.35
CA GLY A 39 18.18 -15.01 -2.09
C GLY A 39 17.21 -13.84 -2.20
N PRO A 40 16.75 -13.31 -1.07
CA PRO A 40 15.82 -12.20 -1.11
C PRO A 40 16.50 -10.93 -1.64
N ARG A 41 15.77 -10.21 -2.48
CA ARG A 41 16.18 -8.89 -3.00
C ARG A 41 16.25 -7.85 -1.88
N PHE A 42 15.27 -7.86 -1.00
CA PHE A 42 15.16 -6.91 0.10
C PHE A 42 15.45 -7.60 1.43
N GLY A 43 16.26 -6.96 2.28
CA GLY A 43 16.58 -7.45 3.61
C GLY A 43 15.36 -7.51 4.52
N LEU A 44 14.60 -6.42 4.59
CA LEU A 44 13.33 -6.34 5.32
C LEU A 44 12.15 -6.52 4.35
N ARG A 45 11.27 -7.47 4.66
CA ARG A 45 10.06 -7.81 3.90
C ARG A 45 8.91 -7.91 4.90
N MET A 46 8.23 -6.77 5.11
CA MET A 46 7.38 -6.53 6.26
C MET A 46 5.90 -6.45 5.88
N LEU A 47 5.04 -6.95 6.77
CA LEU A 47 3.61 -6.68 6.74
C LEU A 47 3.23 -5.77 7.91
N ASP A 48 2.53 -4.69 7.61
CA ASP A 48 1.95 -3.78 8.58
C ASP A 48 0.47 -4.13 8.80
N HIS A 49 0.08 -4.36 10.06
CA HIS A 49 -1.30 -4.62 10.45
C HIS A 49 -1.84 -3.40 11.21
N TRP A 50 -2.93 -2.83 10.72
CA TRP A 50 -3.60 -1.73 11.42
C TRP A 50 -4.64 -2.29 12.38
N ASP A 51 -4.19 -3.18 13.24
CA ASP A 51 -4.98 -3.93 14.20
C ASP A 51 -5.08 -3.16 15.52
N ASN A 52 -6.29 -3.05 16.06
CA ASN A 52 -6.57 -2.32 17.27
C ASN A 52 -6.74 -3.28 18.46
N LEU A 53 -6.44 -2.80 19.67
CA LEU A 53 -6.50 -3.58 20.89
C LEU A 53 -7.92 -4.01 21.30
N ASP A 54 -8.95 -3.42 20.69
CA ASP A 54 -10.37 -3.79 20.84
C ASP A 54 -10.81 -4.89 19.87
N GLY A 55 -9.90 -5.38 19.01
CA GLY A 55 -10.16 -6.43 18.02
C GLY A 55 -10.74 -5.93 16.71
N SER A 56 -10.90 -4.63 16.53
CA SER A 56 -11.18 -4.01 15.22
C SER A 56 -9.91 -3.89 14.38
N ILE A 57 -10.08 -3.75 13.07
CA ILE A 57 -8.97 -3.54 12.13
C ILE A 57 -9.31 -2.31 11.31
N GLU A 58 -8.48 -1.27 11.41
CA GLU A 58 -8.65 -0.08 10.58
C GLU A 58 -8.44 -0.46 9.11
N ARG A 59 -9.40 -0.11 8.26
CA ARG A 59 -9.38 -0.48 6.83
C ARG A 59 -9.23 -1.99 6.59
N GLY A 60 -9.68 -2.82 7.53
CA GLY A 60 -9.71 -4.28 7.38
C GLY A 60 -11.11 -4.77 7.00
N TYR A 61 -11.20 -5.58 5.96
CA TYR A 61 -12.48 -6.05 5.39
C TYR A 61 -12.60 -7.59 5.39
N ALA A 62 -11.77 -8.25 6.21
CA ALA A 62 -11.67 -9.71 6.27
C ALA A 62 -12.05 -10.31 7.64
N GLY A 63 -12.98 -9.66 8.32
CA GLY A 63 -13.41 -10.08 9.65
C GLY A 63 -12.72 -9.31 10.78
N ARG A 64 -12.64 -9.93 11.96
CA ARG A 64 -12.03 -9.33 13.16
C ARG A 64 -10.54 -9.62 13.23
N SER A 65 -9.88 -8.98 14.19
CA SER A 65 -8.47 -9.22 14.51
C SER A 65 -8.13 -10.70 14.60
N LEU A 66 -7.09 -11.09 13.89
CA LEU A 66 -6.54 -12.45 13.96
C LEU A 66 -5.88 -12.72 15.33
N TRP A 67 -5.40 -11.66 16.00
CA TRP A 67 -4.63 -11.77 17.24
C TRP A 67 -5.49 -12.13 18.45
N ARG A 68 -6.77 -11.81 18.47
CA ARG A 68 -7.64 -12.08 19.60
C ARG A 68 -7.06 -11.54 20.90
N TRP A 69 -6.85 -10.21 20.96
CA TRP A 69 -6.21 -9.54 22.10
C TRP A 69 -6.84 -9.84 23.46
N ASP A 70 -8.13 -10.15 23.50
CA ASP A 70 -8.88 -10.54 24.69
C ASP A 70 -8.59 -11.98 25.17
N GLU A 71 -8.22 -12.88 24.26
CA GLU A 71 -7.89 -14.29 24.55
C GLU A 71 -6.41 -14.51 24.86
N LEU A 72 -5.53 -13.59 24.44
CA LEU A 72 -4.09 -13.64 24.71
C LEU A 72 -3.76 -13.20 26.15
N PRO A 73 -2.73 -13.77 26.77
CA PRO A 73 -1.73 -14.74 26.27
C PRO A 73 -2.16 -16.21 26.34
N ASP A 74 -3.34 -16.50 26.92
CA ASP A 74 -3.73 -17.86 27.31
C ASP A 74 -4.08 -18.76 26.11
N THR A 75 -4.49 -18.15 24.98
CA THR A 75 -4.93 -18.90 23.79
C THR A 75 -4.15 -18.52 22.53
N ILE A 76 -3.34 -19.43 22.03
CA ILE A 76 -2.71 -19.35 20.71
C ILE A 76 -3.45 -20.30 19.76
N THR A 77 -4.15 -19.73 18.79
CA THR A 77 -4.97 -20.51 17.85
C THR A 77 -4.12 -21.14 16.74
N LEU A 78 -4.63 -22.21 16.12
CA LEU A 78 -4.01 -22.78 14.92
C LEU A 78 -3.99 -21.77 13.77
N ARG A 79 -4.96 -20.86 13.70
CA ARG A 79 -5.02 -19.81 12.68
C ARG A 79 -3.84 -18.86 12.74
N MET A 80 -3.39 -18.45 13.93
CA MET A 80 -2.21 -17.61 14.12
C MET A 80 -0.95 -18.32 13.61
N ARG A 81 -0.81 -19.63 13.92
CA ARG A 81 0.32 -20.46 13.44
C ARG A 81 0.30 -20.65 11.93
N ASP A 82 -0.88 -20.90 11.36
CA ASP A 82 -1.06 -21.05 9.91
C ASP A 82 -0.75 -19.75 9.17
N TYR A 83 -1.12 -18.60 9.74
CA TYR A 83 -0.81 -17.29 9.18
C TYR A 83 0.71 -17.01 9.17
N ALA A 84 1.40 -17.28 10.29
CA ALA A 84 2.85 -17.13 10.36
C ALA A 84 3.56 -18.04 9.34
N ARG A 85 3.14 -19.30 9.22
CA ARG A 85 3.65 -20.23 8.21
C ARG A 85 3.40 -19.75 6.79
N ALA A 86 2.20 -19.24 6.51
CA ALA A 86 1.84 -18.73 5.19
C ALA A 86 2.69 -17.51 4.81
N ASN A 87 2.95 -16.60 5.75
CA ASN A 87 3.85 -15.47 5.56
C ASN A 87 5.29 -15.93 5.23
N ALA A 88 5.82 -16.87 5.98
CA ALA A 88 7.14 -17.44 5.72
C ALA A 88 7.22 -18.10 4.33
N SER A 89 6.13 -18.75 3.87
CA SER A 89 6.09 -19.44 2.56
C SER A 89 6.27 -18.51 1.36
N ILE A 90 5.98 -17.23 1.52
CA ILE A 90 6.18 -16.18 0.50
C ILE A 90 7.37 -15.28 0.81
N GLY A 91 8.16 -15.61 1.83
CA GLY A 91 9.41 -14.93 2.12
C GLY A 91 9.30 -13.71 3.04
N ILE A 92 8.17 -13.46 3.69
CA ILE A 92 8.01 -12.42 4.72
C ILE A 92 8.88 -12.76 5.94
N ASN A 93 9.56 -11.75 6.49
CA ASN A 93 10.46 -11.92 7.64
C ASN A 93 10.22 -10.89 8.76
N ALA A 94 9.20 -10.04 8.62
CA ALA A 94 8.84 -9.07 9.64
C ALA A 94 7.33 -8.78 9.63
N VAL A 95 6.76 -8.51 10.81
CA VAL A 95 5.37 -8.09 10.98
C VAL A 95 5.27 -7.00 12.05
N ALA A 96 4.56 -5.90 11.77
CA ALA A 96 4.06 -4.99 12.79
C ALA A 96 2.67 -5.48 13.20
N LEU A 97 2.43 -5.63 14.51
CA LEU A 97 1.23 -6.32 15.01
C LEU A 97 0.06 -5.36 15.28
N ASN A 98 0.32 -4.08 15.45
CA ASN A 98 -0.71 -3.12 15.83
C ASN A 98 -0.72 -1.90 14.93
N ASN A 99 -1.87 -1.21 14.95
CA ASN A 99 -2.16 -0.05 14.15
C ASN A 99 -1.08 1.04 14.26
N VAL A 100 -0.75 1.67 13.15
CA VAL A 100 0.14 2.84 13.11
C VAL A 100 -0.44 4.06 13.84
N ASN A 101 -1.78 4.14 13.99
CA ASN A 101 -2.48 5.02 14.94
C ASN A 101 -2.42 4.38 16.34
N ALA A 102 -1.22 4.21 16.86
CA ALA A 102 -0.94 3.32 17.97
C ALA A 102 -1.62 3.73 19.28
N ASP A 103 -2.11 2.74 20.01
CA ASP A 103 -2.52 2.86 21.40
C ASP A 103 -1.29 2.60 22.29
N ALA A 104 -0.93 3.57 23.14
CA ALA A 104 0.26 3.45 24.01
C ALA A 104 0.22 2.20 24.91
N ARG A 105 -0.97 1.69 25.25
CA ARG A 105 -1.15 0.50 26.09
C ARG A 105 -0.45 -0.75 25.54
N ILE A 106 -0.22 -0.84 24.22
CA ILE A 106 0.52 -1.97 23.63
C ILE A 106 1.92 -2.15 24.26
N LEU A 107 2.53 -1.06 24.75
CA LEU A 107 3.86 -1.06 25.38
C LEU A 107 3.83 -1.36 26.88
N THR A 108 2.67 -1.68 27.46
CA THR A 108 2.56 -2.04 28.89
C THR A 108 2.86 -3.53 29.13
N PRO A 109 3.35 -3.92 30.31
CA PRO A 109 3.65 -5.33 30.62
C PRO A 109 2.52 -6.31 30.37
N PRO A 110 1.22 -6.00 30.63
CA PRO A 110 0.13 -6.91 30.28
C PRO A 110 0.05 -7.20 28.78
N TYR A 111 0.24 -6.19 27.92
CA TYR A 111 0.22 -6.39 26.47
C TYR A 111 1.55 -6.96 25.95
N LEU A 112 2.69 -6.59 26.52
CA LEU A 112 3.98 -7.18 26.14
C LEU A 112 4.01 -8.69 26.34
N ARG A 113 3.35 -9.22 27.39
CA ARG A 113 3.17 -10.68 27.55
C ARG A 113 2.37 -11.29 26.39
N LYS A 114 1.32 -10.62 25.91
CA LYS A 114 0.51 -11.08 24.76
C LYS A 114 1.34 -11.04 23.47
N VAL A 115 2.09 -9.97 23.27
CA VAL A 115 3.00 -9.83 22.13
C VAL A 115 4.11 -10.88 22.15
N ALA A 116 4.65 -11.23 23.31
CA ALA A 116 5.69 -12.25 23.44
C ALA A 116 5.21 -13.62 22.94
N GLU A 117 3.97 -14.03 23.28
CA GLU A 117 3.38 -15.27 22.77
C GLU A 117 3.22 -15.25 21.24
N LEU A 118 2.80 -14.12 20.66
CA LEU A 118 2.77 -13.96 19.21
C LEU A 118 4.17 -13.97 18.61
N ALA A 119 5.14 -13.31 19.25
CA ALA A 119 6.53 -13.31 18.80
C ALA A 119 7.11 -14.72 18.73
N ASP A 120 6.79 -15.59 19.70
CA ASP A 120 7.20 -17.00 19.68
C ASP A 120 6.58 -17.76 18.50
N VAL A 121 5.30 -17.49 18.18
CA VAL A 121 4.64 -18.06 17.00
C VAL A 121 5.36 -17.65 15.71
N PHE A 122 5.68 -16.37 15.55
CA PHE A 122 6.33 -15.84 14.35
C PHE A 122 7.81 -16.24 14.27
N ARG A 123 8.52 -16.24 15.39
CA ARG A 123 9.94 -16.65 15.48
C ARG A 123 10.17 -18.06 14.98
N ALA A 124 9.24 -19.00 15.27
CA ALA A 124 9.30 -20.37 14.77
C ALA A 124 9.37 -20.45 13.23
N TRP A 125 9.00 -19.38 12.53
CA TRP A 125 9.00 -19.26 11.07
C TRP A 125 10.03 -18.23 10.55
N GLY A 126 10.94 -17.76 11.41
CA GLY A 126 11.97 -16.79 11.03
C GLY A 126 11.43 -15.38 10.79
N ILE A 127 10.30 -15.04 11.39
CA ILE A 127 9.64 -13.72 11.26
C ILE A 127 9.78 -12.96 12.57
N ARG A 128 10.32 -11.74 12.51
CA ARG A 128 10.46 -10.85 13.67
C ARG A 128 9.21 -9.98 13.84
N VAL A 129 8.89 -9.70 15.11
CA VAL A 129 7.78 -8.83 15.49
C VAL A 129 8.27 -7.40 15.70
N PHE A 130 7.50 -6.46 15.18
CA PHE A 130 7.60 -5.02 15.39
C PHE A 130 6.34 -4.51 16.08
N LEU A 131 6.44 -3.37 16.75
CA LEU A 131 5.28 -2.67 17.32
C LEU A 131 5.20 -1.25 16.81
N SER A 132 3.99 -0.82 16.49
CA SER A 132 3.74 0.61 16.28
C SER A 132 3.76 1.32 17.62
N ALA A 133 4.64 2.31 17.78
CA ALA A 133 4.81 3.06 19.01
C ALA A 133 4.12 4.43 18.91
N ARG A 134 3.30 4.75 19.93
CA ARG A 134 2.72 6.08 20.06
C ARG A 134 3.76 7.03 20.65
N PHE A 135 4.01 8.14 19.97
CA PHE A 135 5.08 9.07 20.34
C PHE A 135 4.88 9.67 21.75
N SER A 136 3.64 9.90 22.16
CA SER A 136 3.27 10.41 23.49
C SER A 136 3.21 9.33 24.59
N ALA A 137 3.65 8.09 24.34
CA ALA A 137 3.64 7.03 25.36
C ALA A 137 4.32 7.41 26.69
N PRO A 138 5.42 8.21 26.74
CA PRO A 138 5.99 8.68 28.01
C PRO A 138 4.98 9.43 28.89
N ILE A 139 4.05 10.18 28.29
CA ILE A 139 2.97 10.87 29.01
C ILE A 139 1.87 9.88 29.38
N GLU A 140 1.35 9.13 28.42
CA GLU A 140 0.12 8.34 28.55
C GLU A 140 0.27 7.14 29.49
N ILE A 141 1.42 6.49 29.48
CA ILE A 141 1.70 5.30 30.31
C ILE A 141 2.95 5.45 31.19
N GLY A 142 3.77 6.47 30.95
CA GLY A 142 4.98 6.76 31.75
C GLY A 142 4.73 7.77 32.86
N GLY A 143 3.64 8.54 32.80
CA GLY A 143 3.32 9.57 33.78
C GLY A 143 4.23 10.79 33.73
N LEU A 144 5.02 10.96 32.65
CA LEU A 144 5.87 12.14 32.46
C LEU A 144 5.02 13.34 31.99
N PRO A 145 5.45 14.57 32.30
CA PRO A 145 4.70 15.77 31.90
C PRO A 145 4.88 16.13 30.41
N THR A 146 5.82 15.51 29.73
CA THR A 146 6.21 15.81 28.34
C THR A 146 6.63 14.56 27.59
N ALA A 147 6.67 14.65 26.26
CA ALA A 147 7.34 13.69 25.38
C ALA A 147 8.37 14.41 24.47
N ASP A 148 8.86 15.60 24.87
CA ASP A 148 9.91 16.32 24.13
C ASP A 148 11.14 15.42 23.96
N PRO A 149 11.59 15.15 22.71
CA PRO A 149 12.74 14.28 22.45
C PRO A 149 14.07 14.78 23.04
N PHE A 150 14.15 16.03 23.49
CA PHE A 150 15.35 16.59 24.14
C PHE A 150 15.27 16.58 25.66
N ASP A 151 14.17 16.08 26.21
CA ASP A 151 14.03 15.90 27.66
C ASP A 151 14.76 14.62 28.10
N ALA A 152 15.62 14.73 29.12
CA ALA A 152 16.44 13.62 29.61
C ALA A 152 15.62 12.51 30.27
N ASP A 153 14.51 12.83 30.93
CA ASP A 153 13.64 11.86 31.57
C ASP A 153 12.84 11.09 30.50
N VAL A 154 12.46 11.75 29.38
CA VAL A 154 11.85 11.11 28.23
C VAL A 154 12.83 10.14 27.56
N ALA A 155 14.09 10.54 27.38
CA ALA A 155 15.11 9.66 26.81
C ALA A 155 15.37 8.44 27.71
N ALA A 156 15.49 8.66 29.02
CA ALA A 156 15.66 7.58 30.01
C ALA A 156 14.44 6.63 30.02
N TRP A 157 13.23 7.16 29.89
CA TRP A 157 12.01 6.35 29.83
C TRP A 157 11.99 5.45 28.59
N TRP A 158 12.32 5.97 27.39
CA TRP A 158 12.36 5.17 26.18
C TRP A 158 13.46 4.09 26.24
N GLN A 159 14.63 4.41 26.82
CA GLN A 159 15.68 3.42 27.04
C GLN A 159 15.19 2.28 27.95
N ALA A 160 14.61 2.62 29.11
CA ALA A 160 14.06 1.62 30.04
C ALA A 160 12.92 0.81 29.40
N LYS A 161 12.09 1.43 28.55
CA LYS A 161 11.02 0.76 27.83
C LYS A 161 11.55 -0.20 26.77
N ALA A 162 12.60 0.19 26.06
CA ALA A 162 13.28 -0.71 25.12
C ALA A 162 13.85 -1.94 25.86
N ASP A 163 14.57 -1.74 26.95
CA ASP A 163 15.11 -2.82 27.77
C ASP A 163 14.01 -3.75 28.28
N GLU A 164 12.87 -3.19 28.72
CA GLU A 164 11.71 -3.98 29.15
C GLU A 164 11.14 -4.82 27.98
N ILE A 165 10.99 -4.25 26.77
CA ILE A 165 10.48 -4.96 25.60
C ILE A 165 11.41 -6.12 25.23
N PHE A 166 12.73 -5.90 25.21
CA PHE A 166 13.70 -6.95 24.90
C PHE A 166 13.77 -8.05 25.97
N ALA A 167 13.41 -7.73 27.24
CA ALA A 167 13.27 -8.75 28.27
C ALA A 167 12.08 -9.72 27.99
N PHE A 168 11.00 -9.24 27.34
CA PHE A 168 9.90 -10.06 26.89
C PHE A 168 10.15 -10.71 25.53
N ILE A 169 10.78 -10.00 24.60
CA ILE A 169 10.94 -10.38 23.19
C ILE A 169 12.40 -10.16 22.78
N PRO A 170 13.29 -11.14 23.03
CA PRO A 170 14.73 -10.96 22.83
C PRO A 170 15.16 -10.63 21.39
N ASP A 171 14.36 -10.97 20.39
CA ASP A 171 14.56 -10.70 18.96
C ASP A 171 13.62 -9.62 18.41
N PHE A 172 13.12 -8.74 19.28
CA PHE A 172 12.26 -7.62 18.88
C PHE A 172 12.87 -6.84 17.70
N GLY A 173 12.08 -6.62 16.65
CA GLY A 173 12.57 -6.00 15.41
C GLY A 173 12.69 -4.48 15.48
N GLY A 174 11.91 -3.85 16.36
CA GLY A 174 11.91 -2.40 16.53
C GLY A 174 10.54 -1.75 16.43
N PHE A 175 10.54 -0.44 16.25
CA PHE A 175 9.32 0.36 16.25
C PHE A 175 8.93 0.83 14.85
N VAL A 176 7.60 0.87 14.60
CA VAL A 176 7.00 1.64 13.51
C VAL A 176 6.36 2.89 14.13
N VAL A 177 6.57 4.07 13.53
CA VAL A 177 6.07 5.32 14.11
C VAL A 177 5.39 6.17 13.05
N LYS A 178 4.15 6.58 13.33
CA LYS A 178 3.42 7.65 12.64
C LYS A 178 3.34 8.84 13.60
N ALA A 179 3.92 9.98 13.22
CA ALA A 179 3.98 11.17 14.06
C ALA A 179 3.60 12.43 13.29
N ASN A 180 2.97 13.39 13.96
CA ASN A 180 2.53 14.69 13.44
C ASN A 180 1.75 14.58 12.11
N SER A 181 0.89 13.58 12.02
CA SER A 181 0.03 13.36 10.87
C SER A 181 -1.33 12.89 11.34
N GLU A 182 -2.41 13.44 10.79
CA GLU A 182 -3.80 13.09 11.11
C GLU A 182 -4.09 13.08 12.63
N GLY A 183 -3.60 14.10 13.34
CA GLY A 183 -3.80 14.24 14.79
C GLY A 183 -2.96 13.30 15.66
N GLN A 184 -2.05 12.51 15.09
CA GLN A 184 -1.12 11.73 15.89
C GLN A 184 -0.05 12.64 16.51
N PRO A 185 0.28 12.45 17.81
CA PRO A 185 1.31 13.23 18.49
C PRO A 185 2.69 12.97 17.89
N GLY A 186 3.55 13.98 17.96
CA GLY A 186 4.90 13.85 17.43
C GLY A 186 5.87 14.93 17.91
N PRO A 187 7.11 14.92 17.44
CA PRO A 187 8.15 15.85 17.89
C PRO A 187 7.84 17.32 17.59
N GLN A 188 7.04 17.61 16.56
CA GLN A 188 6.71 19.00 16.20
C GLN A 188 5.81 19.68 17.24
N ASP A 189 5.09 18.93 18.08
CA ASP A 189 4.31 19.46 19.20
C ASP A 189 5.21 20.15 20.23
N TYR A 190 6.52 19.87 20.18
CA TYR A 190 7.58 20.44 21.02
C TYR A 190 8.54 21.36 20.26
N GLY A 191 8.22 21.72 19.00
CA GLY A 191 9.12 22.51 18.15
C GLY A 191 10.37 21.75 17.69
N ARG A 192 10.30 20.40 17.64
CA ARG A 192 11.38 19.53 17.19
C ARG A 192 11.10 18.97 15.81
N THR A 193 12.13 18.45 15.14
CA THR A 193 12.01 17.85 13.81
C THR A 193 11.62 16.37 13.89
N HIS A 194 11.17 15.81 12.78
CA HIS A 194 10.97 14.36 12.66
C HIS A 194 12.26 13.56 12.92
N ALA A 195 13.42 14.11 12.53
CA ALA A 195 14.71 13.48 12.82
C ALA A 195 15.01 13.42 14.32
N ASP A 196 14.70 14.48 15.07
CA ASP A 196 14.88 14.50 16.54
C ASP A 196 14.03 13.42 17.20
N GLY A 197 12.76 13.29 16.80
CA GLY A 197 11.86 12.27 17.33
C GLY A 197 12.28 10.84 16.96
N ALA A 198 12.66 10.63 15.72
CA ALA A 198 13.13 9.31 15.25
C ALA A 198 14.44 8.90 15.94
N ASN A 199 15.36 9.85 16.11
CA ASN A 199 16.66 9.62 16.74
C ASN A 199 16.54 9.30 18.23
N LEU A 200 15.58 9.90 18.95
CA LEU A 200 15.28 9.53 20.34
C LEU A 200 15.00 8.02 20.47
N LEU A 201 14.10 7.48 19.63
CA LEU A 201 13.77 6.07 19.67
C LEU A 201 14.93 5.20 19.14
N ALA A 202 15.65 5.68 18.15
CA ALA A 202 16.81 4.99 17.58
C ALA A 202 17.96 4.86 18.59
N ASP A 203 18.19 5.90 19.40
CA ASP A 203 19.18 5.88 20.47
C ASP A 203 18.76 4.92 21.60
N ALA A 204 17.44 4.82 21.91
CA ALA A 204 16.92 3.84 22.87
C ALA A 204 17.11 2.38 22.39
N LEU A 205 17.21 2.13 21.08
CA LEU A 205 17.48 0.81 20.50
C LEU A 205 18.98 0.55 20.26
N ALA A 206 19.88 1.48 20.57
CA ALA A 206 21.31 1.38 20.20
C ALA A 206 22.04 0.16 20.80
N GLY A 207 21.57 -0.35 21.94
CA GLY A 207 22.07 -1.60 22.55
C GLY A 207 21.71 -2.88 21.79
N HIS A 208 20.83 -2.80 20.79
CA HIS A 208 20.27 -3.92 20.02
C HIS A 208 20.51 -3.69 18.51
N PRO A 209 21.65 -4.09 17.96
CA PRO A 209 22.12 -3.67 16.63
C PRO A 209 21.21 -4.10 15.46
N ASP A 210 20.39 -5.13 15.66
CA ASP A 210 19.45 -5.63 14.64
C ASP A 210 18.06 -4.94 14.71
N ALA A 211 17.83 -4.09 15.72
CA ALA A 211 16.58 -3.36 15.87
C ALA A 211 16.62 -2.02 15.12
N VAL A 212 15.50 -1.67 14.52
CA VAL A 212 15.37 -0.44 13.72
C VAL A 212 14.15 0.37 14.12
N VAL A 213 14.22 1.68 13.87
CA VAL A 213 13.04 2.55 13.88
C VAL A 213 12.58 2.77 12.44
N ILE A 214 11.34 2.40 12.17
CA ILE A 214 10.67 2.65 10.90
C ILE A 214 9.80 3.88 11.10
N TRP A 215 10.24 5.02 10.58
CA TRP A 215 9.53 6.29 10.68
C TRP A 215 8.74 6.53 9.41
N ARG A 216 7.40 6.61 9.52
CA ARG A 216 6.57 6.82 8.34
C ARG A 216 6.69 8.24 7.82
N ALA A 217 7.03 8.36 6.54
CA ALA A 217 7.09 9.61 5.80
C ALA A 217 5.70 10.00 5.27
N PHE A 218 4.75 10.16 6.21
CA PHE A 218 3.37 10.47 5.91
C PHE A 218 2.94 11.69 6.70
N VAL A 219 2.78 12.82 6.02
CA VAL A 219 2.48 14.12 6.60
C VAL A 219 1.15 14.61 6.05
N TYR A 220 0.23 14.87 6.97
CA TYR A 220 -1.05 15.51 6.71
C TYR A 220 -1.24 16.69 7.67
N LYS A 221 -0.99 17.90 7.18
CA LYS A 221 -1.21 19.14 7.93
C LYS A 221 -2.48 19.82 7.43
N PRO A 222 -3.54 19.96 8.25
CA PRO A 222 -4.81 20.51 7.80
C PRO A 222 -4.77 21.99 7.43
N ASP A 223 -3.84 22.75 8.01
CA ASP A 223 -3.83 24.22 7.96
C ASP A 223 -2.91 24.79 6.86
N ILE A 224 -2.39 23.95 5.98
CA ILE A 224 -1.43 24.38 4.96
C ILE A 224 -2.12 24.46 3.60
N ALA A 225 -2.09 25.65 2.97
CA ALA A 225 -2.51 25.87 1.59
C ALA A 225 -1.59 25.20 0.54
N GLU A 226 -0.66 24.36 0.98
CA GLU A 226 0.29 23.66 0.14
C GLU A 226 -0.35 22.42 -0.50
N ASP A 227 0.00 22.14 -1.76
CA ASP A 227 -0.42 20.90 -2.41
C ASP A 227 0.01 19.69 -1.59
N ARG A 228 -0.96 18.83 -1.25
CA ARG A 228 -0.74 17.62 -0.47
C ARG A 228 0.38 16.74 -1.03
N ALA A 229 0.53 16.69 -2.35
CA ALA A 229 1.60 15.94 -3.00
C ALA A 229 3.01 16.43 -2.64
N LYS A 230 3.14 17.66 -2.11
CA LYS A 230 4.41 18.28 -1.72
C LYS A 230 4.72 18.17 -0.23
N GLN A 231 3.70 18.01 0.63
CA GLN A 231 3.86 18.16 2.09
C GLN A 231 4.94 17.25 2.67
N ALA A 232 4.86 15.95 2.44
CA ALA A 232 5.86 15.01 2.97
C ALA A 232 7.27 15.25 2.39
N TYR A 233 7.34 15.61 1.10
CA TYR A 233 8.61 15.92 0.46
C TYR A 233 9.28 17.14 1.09
N ASN A 234 8.56 18.25 1.18
CA ASN A 234 9.09 19.51 1.68
C ASN A 234 9.47 19.44 3.16
N GLU A 235 8.79 18.62 3.93
CA GLU A 235 9.06 18.46 5.36
C GLU A 235 10.24 17.53 5.64
N LEU A 236 10.39 16.46 4.87
CA LEU A 236 11.40 15.43 5.17
C LEU A 236 12.69 15.61 4.41
N LEU A 237 12.67 16.16 3.18
CA LEU A 237 13.89 16.35 2.40
C LEU A 237 14.96 17.20 3.12
N PRO A 238 14.64 18.30 3.82
CA PRO A 238 15.65 19.07 4.59
C PRO A 238 16.34 18.27 5.69
N LEU A 239 15.76 17.12 6.09
CA LEU A 239 16.30 16.24 7.14
C LEU A 239 17.13 15.08 6.57
N ASP A 240 17.37 15.05 5.24
CA ASP A 240 18.17 13.98 4.63
C ASP A 240 19.59 13.94 5.21
N GLY A 241 19.96 12.80 5.79
CA GLY A 241 21.22 12.62 6.49
C GLY A 241 21.20 12.99 7.99
N ALA A 242 20.11 13.55 8.52
CA ALA A 242 19.98 13.87 9.94
C ALA A 242 19.53 12.68 10.81
N PHE A 243 19.03 11.63 10.20
CA PHE A 243 18.54 10.43 10.89
C PHE A 243 19.68 9.49 11.28
N ARG A 244 19.54 8.79 12.42
CA ARG A 244 20.48 7.76 12.87
C ARG A 244 20.56 6.60 11.86
N PRO A 245 21.68 5.87 11.81
CA PRO A 245 21.86 4.76 10.86
C PRO A 245 20.83 3.63 11.01
N ASN A 246 20.24 3.42 12.19
CA ASN A 246 19.18 2.43 12.45
C ASN A 246 17.76 2.98 12.23
N VAL A 247 17.59 4.19 11.67
CA VAL A 247 16.29 4.71 11.22
C VAL A 247 16.07 4.35 9.75
N ARG A 248 14.82 4.03 9.39
CA ARG A 248 14.33 3.84 8.03
C ARG A 248 13.12 4.72 7.81
N LEU A 249 13.10 5.49 6.73
CA LEU A 249 11.91 6.25 6.33
C LEU A 249 11.01 5.37 5.47
N GLN A 250 9.82 5.05 5.96
CA GLN A 250 8.81 4.29 5.22
C GLN A 250 7.96 5.25 4.41
N VAL A 251 8.11 5.18 3.08
CA VAL A 251 7.51 6.09 2.10
C VAL A 251 6.48 5.33 1.28
N LYS A 252 5.25 5.83 1.21
CA LYS A 252 4.19 5.26 0.35
C LYS A 252 4.62 5.25 -1.12
N ASN A 253 4.07 4.31 -1.88
CA ASN A 253 4.35 4.21 -3.32
C ASN A 253 4.04 5.50 -4.08
N GLY A 254 2.98 6.23 -3.71
CA GLY A 254 2.59 7.52 -4.28
C GLY A 254 2.49 8.62 -3.23
N PRO A 255 2.46 9.90 -3.65
CA PRO A 255 2.52 11.03 -2.71
C PRO A 255 1.18 11.38 -2.05
N ILE A 256 0.07 10.75 -2.46
CA ILE A 256 -1.25 11.02 -1.89
C ILE A 256 -1.61 9.95 -0.85
N ASP A 257 -2.14 8.80 -1.25
CA ASP A 257 -2.59 7.79 -0.28
C ASP A 257 -3.02 6.47 -0.93
N PHE A 258 -2.10 5.66 -1.47
CA PHE A 258 -2.40 4.35 -2.03
C PHE A 258 -3.55 4.32 -3.04
N GLN A 259 -3.72 5.38 -3.81
CA GLN A 259 -4.75 5.43 -4.85
C GLN A 259 -4.54 4.33 -5.90
N PRO A 260 -5.58 3.88 -6.59
CA PRO A 260 -5.44 2.86 -7.65
C PRO A 260 -4.41 3.22 -8.71
N ARG A 261 -4.17 4.52 -8.92
CA ARG A 261 -3.08 5.07 -9.71
C ARG A 261 -2.54 6.36 -9.13
N GLU A 262 -1.24 6.36 -8.89
CA GLU A 262 -0.44 7.53 -8.51
C GLU A 262 0.93 7.45 -9.21
N PRO A 263 1.61 8.58 -9.47
CA PRO A 263 3.04 8.53 -9.76
C PRO A 263 3.81 8.05 -8.54
N PHE A 264 5.02 7.53 -8.72
CA PHE A 264 5.85 7.17 -7.56
C PHE A 264 6.17 8.41 -6.69
N HIS A 265 6.37 8.20 -5.40
CA HIS A 265 6.65 9.28 -4.46
C HIS A 265 8.03 9.91 -4.73
N PRO A 266 8.13 11.24 -4.94
CA PRO A 266 9.38 11.89 -5.36
C PRO A 266 10.53 11.80 -4.33
N LEU A 267 10.24 11.51 -3.06
CA LEU A 267 11.27 11.26 -2.03
C LEU A 267 12.24 10.13 -2.43
N PHE A 268 11.80 9.13 -3.20
CA PHE A 268 12.68 8.05 -3.65
C PHE A 268 13.81 8.55 -4.56
N GLY A 269 13.56 9.63 -5.32
CA GLY A 269 14.59 10.26 -6.14
C GLY A 269 15.42 11.31 -5.40
N ALA A 270 14.97 11.80 -4.26
CA ALA A 270 15.53 12.96 -3.57
C ALA A 270 16.34 12.60 -2.32
N MET A 271 15.83 11.65 -1.49
CA MET A 271 16.49 11.20 -0.26
C MET A 271 17.67 10.28 -0.58
N THR A 272 18.87 10.80 -0.56
CA THR A 272 20.08 10.04 -0.92
C THR A 272 20.98 9.70 0.27
N LEU A 273 20.76 10.31 1.41
CA LEU A 273 21.51 10.09 2.65
C LEU A 273 20.75 9.32 3.73
N THR A 274 19.40 9.32 3.75
CA THR A 274 18.56 8.56 4.70
C THR A 274 17.94 7.33 4.04
N GLN A 275 18.08 6.12 4.62
CA GLN A 275 17.52 4.89 4.04
C GLN A 275 16.00 4.97 3.97
N THR A 276 15.46 4.80 2.78
CA THR A 276 14.02 4.71 2.54
C THR A 276 13.58 3.26 2.41
N LEU A 277 12.34 2.97 2.81
CA LEU A 277 11.60 1.73 2.52
C LEU A 277 10.40 2.08 1.66
N LEU A 278 10.05 1.22 0.71
CA LEU A 278 8.81 1.36 -0.05
C LEU A 278 7.64 0.79 0.78
N GLU A 279 6.59 1.60 0.99
CA GLU A 279 5.33 1.15 1.57
C GLU A 279 4.29 0.95 0.46
N LEU A 280 3.78 -0.27 0.34
CA LEU A 280 2.67 -0.64 -0.53
C LEU A 280 1.41 -0.90 0.30
N GLN A 281 0.25 -1.02 -0.35
CA GLN A 281 -0.97 -1.45 0.31
C GLN A 281 -1.53 -2.70 -0.38
N ILE A 282 -1.65 -3.80 0.39
CA ILE A 282 -2.34 -5.02 -0.03
C ILE A 282 -3.83 -4.90 0.26
N THR A 283 -4.17 -4.25 1.36
CA THR A 283 -5.54 -3.93 1.77
C THR A 283 -6.24 -3.13 0.68
N GLN A 284 -7.46 -3.50 0.36
CA GLN A 284 -8.24 -2.89 -0.71
C GLN A 284 -9.09 -1.72 -0.18
N GLU A 285 -8.45 -0.73 0.42
CA GLU A 285 -9.10 0.42 1.05
C GLU A 285 -9.97 1.21 0.08
N TYR A 286 -9.46 1.46 -1.13
CA TYR A 286 -10.12 2.24 -2.17
C TYR A 286 -10.83 1.39 -3.23
N LEU A 287 -11.01 0.09 -2.97
CA LEU A 287 -11.48 -0.89 -3.94
C LEU A 287 -12.77 -1.56 -3.45
N GLY A 288 -13.82 -0.74 -3.24
CA GLY A 288 -15.11 -1.20 -2.75
C GLY A 288 -15.03 -1.84 -1.36
N GLN A 289 -14.14 -1.35 -0.51
CA GLN A 289 -13.88 -1.93 0.82
C GLN A 289 -13.66 -3.46 0.77
N GLY A 290 -12.81 -3.90 -0.18
CA GLY A 290 -12.45 -5.30 -0.35
C GLY A 290 -13.42 -6.11 -1.21
N THR A 291 -14.46 -5.50 -1.81
CA THR A 291 -15.40 -6.21 -2.69
C THR A 291 -14.94 -6.28 -4.14
N HIS A 292 -14.09 -5.36 -4.60
CA HIS A 292 -13.66 -5.32 -5.99
C HIS A 292 -12.50 -6.30 -6.26
N LEU A 293 -12.59 -7.03 -7.35
CA LEU A 293 -11.46 -7.76 -7.90
C LEU A 293 -10.50 -6.74 -8.53
N ALA A 294 -9.34 -6.57 -7.91
CA ALA A 294 -8.23 -5.79 -8.43
C ALA A 294 -6.92 -6.50 -8.10
N TYR A 295 -6.22 -6.98 -9.12
CA TYR A 295 -4.89 -7.57 -8.98
C TYR A 295 -3.85 -6.46 -8.98
N LEU A 296 -3.17 -6.27 -7.85
CA LEU A 296 -2.30 -5.13 -7.60
C LEU A 296 -0.82 -5.37 -7.95
N ALA A 297 -0.43 -6.59 -8.33
CA ALA A 297 0.95 -6.84 -8.74
C ALA A 297 1.43 -5.93 -9.89
N PRO A 298 0.61 -5.57 -10.90
CA PRO A 298 1.00 -4.56 -11.89
C PRO A 298 1.31 -3.19 -11.27
N LEU A 299 0.55 -2.76 -10.24
CA LEU A 299 0.84 -1.53 -9.48
C LEU A 299 2.16 -1.64 -8.69
N PHE A 300 2.35 -2.77 -8.01
CA PHE A 300 3.57 -3.01 -7.22
C PHE A 300 4.81 -3.00 -8.13
N LYS A 301 4.69 -3.63 -9.29
CA LYS A 301 5.74 -3.66 -10.29
C LYS A 301 6.01 -2.28 -10.89
N GLU A 302 4.96 -1.54 -11.25
CA GLU A 302 5.05 -0.15 -11.71
C GLU A 302 5.80 0.73 -10.70
N ALA A 303 5.50 0.60 -9.40
CA ALA A 303 6.17 1.33 -8.34
C ALA A 303 7.65 0.92 -8.18
N LEU A 304 7.96 -0.39 -8.21
CA LEU A 304 9.32 -0.90 -8.06
C LEU A 304 10.22 -0.54 -9.25
N ASP A 305 9.67 -0.57 -10.47
CA ASP A 305 10.40 -0.30 -11.72
C ASP A 305 10.50 1.19 -12.05
N ALA A 306 9.76 2.06 -11.35
CA ALA A 306 9.75 3.48 -11.63
C ALA A 306 11.17 4.07 -11.52
N GLU A 307 11.66 4.65 -12.62
CA GLU A 307 13.00 5.26 -12.70
C GLU A 307 13.02 6.58 -11.94
N THR A 308 13.87 6.69 -10.93
CA THR A 308 13.94 7.87 -10.04
C THR A 308 14.97 8.89 -10.46
N TYR A 309 15.98 8.49 -11.23
CA TYR A 309 17.16 9.29 -11.53
C TYR A 309 17.91 9.81 -10.28
N ALA A 310 17.81 9.13 -9.15
CA ALA A 310 18.40 9.57 -7.86
C ALA A 310 19.87 9.95 -7.97
N VAL A 311 20.66 9.18 -8.70
CA VAL A 311 22.07 9.44 -9.02
C VAL A 311 22.37 9.20 -10.51
N GLY A 312 21.42 9.51 -11.39
CA GLY A 312 21.46 9.26 -12.83
C GLY A 312 20.58 8.09 -13.25
N ALA A 313 20.65 7.69 -14.52
CA ALA A 313 19.84 6.61 -15.08
C ALA A 313 20.18 5.24 -14.47
N GLY A 314 19.19 4.34 -14.43
CA GLY A 314 19.32 2.98 -13.90
C GLY A 314 19.17 2.89 -12.39
N TRP A 315 18.41 3.81 -11.79
CA TRP A 315 18.06 3.83 -10.39
C TRP A 315 16.55 3.75 -10.18
N PRO A 316 15.91 2.63 -10.50
CA PRO A 316 14.51 2.43 -10.16
C PRO A 316 14.28 2.43 -8.64
N VAL A 317 13.04 2.64 -8.21
CA VAL A 317 12.66 2.62 -6.78
C VAL A 317 13.18 1.37 -6.09
N ALA A 318 13.06 0.19 -6.72
CA ALA A 318 13.57 -1.07 -6.17
C ALA A 318 15.06 -0.98 -5.77
N ARG A 319 15.88 -0.31 -6.59
CA ARG A 319 17.31 -0.13 -6.32
C ARG A 319 17.59 0.95 -5.26
N VAL A 320 16.71 1.94 -5.14
CA VAL A 320 16.83 2.96 -4.09
C VAL A 320 16.56 2.35 -2.71
N VAL A 321 15.55 1.48 -2.62
CA VAL A 321 15.09 0.93 -1.34
C VAL A 321 15.79 -0.37 -0.93
N ASP A 322 16.60 -0.99 -1.79
CA ASP A 322 17.34 -2.22 -1.46
C ASP A 322 18.59 -2.00 -0.59
N GLY A 323 18.94 -0.75 -0.32
CA GLY A 323 20.12 -0.38 0.47
C GLY A 323 21.40 -0.14 -0.33
N THR A 324 21.40 -0.34 -1.68
CA THR A 324 22.61 -0.17 -2.50
C THR A 324 22.96 1.29 -2.79
N LEU A 325 22.00 2.21 -2.71
CA LEU A 325 22.24 3.65 -2.88
C LEU A 325 23.28 4.17 -1.86
N ARG A 326 23.42 3.48 -0.75
CA ARG A 326 24.34 3.81 0.33
C ARG A 326 25.45 2.80 0.43
N ALA A 327 26.43 2.97 -0.40
CA ALA A 327 27.65 2.18 -0.40
C ALA A 327 28.54 2.36 0.85
N SER A 328 28.02 2.88 1.95
CA SER A 328 28.78 3.06 3.21
C SER A 328 28.83 1.79 4.07
N GLY A 329 29.05 0.63 3.47
CA GLY A 329 29.48 -0.57 4.20
C GLY A 329 28.40 -1.40 4.90
N MET A 330 27.12 -1.04 4.82
CA MET A 330 26.05 -1.77 5.52
C MET A 330 25.31 -2.81 4.65
N GLY A 331 25.53 -2.83 3.33
CA GLY A 331 25.03 -3.88 2.40
C GLY A 331 23.52 -3.98 2.24
N HIS A 332 23.08 -4.95 1.44
CA HIS A 332 21.66 -5.22 1.09
C HIS A 332 20.73 -5.53 2.27
N LEU A 333 21.26 -5.86 3.43
CA LEU A 333 20.45 -6.23 4.61
C LEU A 333 19.68 -5.04 5.23
N PHE A 334 20.00 -3.82 4.84
CA PHE A 334 19.42 -2.61 5.45
C PHE A 334 18.27 -2.00 4.65
N GLY A 335 18.10 -2.41 3.40
CA GLY A 335 16.97 -2.01 2.56
C GLY A 335 15.74 -2.88 2.78
N GLY A 336 14.57 -2.42 2.31
CA GLY A 336 13.37 -3.21 2.46
C GLY A 336 12.12 -2.61 1.85
N ILE A 337 11.07 -3.42 1.91
CA ILE A 337 9.72 -3.03 1.55
C ILE A 337 8.74 -3.47 2.64
N ALA A 338 7.70 -2.69 2.82
CA ALA A 338 6.60 -2.97 3.74
C ALA A 338 5.27 -2.93 2.98
N ALA A 339 4.25 -3.61 3.49
CA ALA A 339 2.91 -3.50 2.96
C ALA A 339 1.85 -3.51 4.06
N VAL A 340 0.88 -2.62 3.93
CA VAL A 340 -0.33 -2.62 4.75
C VAL A 340 -1.18 -3.82 4.35
N ALA A 341 -1.31 -4.79 5.24
CA ALA A 341 -1.97 -6.06 4.96
C ALA A 341 -3.41 -6.14 5.51
N ASN A 342 -3.66 -5.64 6.73
CA ASN A 342 -4.95 -5.57 7.42
C ASN A 342 -5.77 -6.87 7.30
N THR A 343 -5.10 -8.00 7.50
CA THR A 343 -5.69 -9.34 7.43
C THR A 343 -6.55 -9.61 8.66
N GLY A 344 -7.66 -10.33 8.46
CA GLY A 344 -8.58 -10.68 9.50
C GLY A 344 -8.77 -12.20 9.69
N ASP A 345 -9.78 -12.58 10.47
CA ASP A 345 -10.07 -13.98 10.79
C ASP A 345 -10.86 -14.73 9.71
N ASP A 346 -11.11 -14.11 8.54
CA ASP A 346 -11.64 -14.80 7.36
C ASP A 346 -10.75 -15.99 6.96
N ARG A 347 -11.34 -16.97 6.26
CA ARG A 347 -10.65 -18.21 5.89
C ARG A 347 -9.34 -17.98 5.12
N ASN A 348 -9.31 -17.00 4.22
CA ASN A 348 -8.14 -16.66 3.39
C ASN A 348 -7.36 -15.43 3.90
N TRP A 349 -7.71 -14.91 5.08
CA TRP A 349 -7.18 -13.71 5.75
C TRP A 349 -7.44 -12.38 5.03
N CYS A 350 -7.86 -12.39 3.76
CA CYS A 350 -7.98 -11.19 2.93
C CYS A 350 -9.43 -10.87 2.51
N GLY A 351 -10.42 -11.70 2.89
CA GLY A 351 -11.82 -11.56 2.50
C GLY A 351 -12.07 -12.02 1.06
N HIS A 352 -11.80 -11.15 0.10
CA HIS A 352 -11.93 -11.50 -1.32
C HIS A 352 -10.88 -12.56 -1.72
N PRO A 353 -11.25 -13.66 -2.40
CA PRO A 353 -10.28 -14.68 -2.83
C PRO A 353 -9.11 -14.13 -3.64
N PHE A 354 -9.36 -13.19 -4.57
CA PHE A 354 -8.31 -12.57 -5.37
C PHE A 354 -7.49 -11.50 -4.61
N ALA A 355 -7.96 -11.00 -3.46
CA ALA A 355 -7.13 -10.14 -2.61
C ALA A 355 -5.93 -10.91 -2.01
N GLN A 356 -6.08 -12.24 -1.81
CA GLN A 356 -4.96 -13.09 -1.42
C GLN A 356 -3.85 -13.13 -2.49
N ALA A 357 -4.20 -12.97 -3.78
CA ALA A 357 -3.20 -12.85 -4.85
C ALA A 357 -2.29 -11.63 -4.67
N ASN A 358 -2.82 -10.53 -4.14
CA ASN A 358 -2.04 -9.32 -3.87
C ASN A 358 -1.05 -9.53 -2.72
N TRP A 359 -1.49 -10.20 -1.64
CA TRP A 359 -0.62 -10.62 -0.54
C TRP A 359 0.48 -11.57 -1.03
N TYR A 360 0.12 -12.58 -1.84
CA TYR A 360 1.07 -13.50 -2.46
C TYR A 360 2.07 -12.76 -3.35
N ALA A 361 1.59 -11.88 -4.21
CA ALA A 361 2.43 -11.10 -5.13
C ALA A 361 3.40 -10.18 -4.39
N PHE A 362 2.98 -9.55 -3.30
CA PHE A 362 3.88 -8.75 -2.48
C PHE A 362 5.07 -9.59 -1.99
N GLY A 363 4.82 -10.75 -1.40
CA GLY A 363 5.90 -11.63 -0.92
C GLY A 363 6.83 -12.10 -2.05
N ARG A 364 6.27 -12.43 -3.22
CA ARG A 364 7.06 -12.85 -4.38
C ARG A 364 7.95 -11.73 -4.93
N LEU A 365 7.43 -10.51 -5.05
CA LEU A 365 8.19 -9.33 -5.48
C LEU A 365 9.20 -8.88 -4.41
N ALA A 366 8.86 -9.01 -3.14
CA ALA A 366 9.79 -8.75 -2.04
C ALA A 366 11.00 -9.70 -2.04
N TRP A 367 10.81 -10.91 -2.53
CA TRP A 367 11.88 -11.88 -2.71
C TRP A 367 12.67 -11.63 -3.99
N ASN A 368 11.97 -11.39 -5.10
CA ASN A 368 12.57 -11.17 -6.42
C ASN A 368 11.74 -10.17 -7.23
N ASP A 369 12.19 -8.93 -7.30
CA ASP A 369 11.56 -7.83 -8.02
C ASP A 369 11.63 -7.97 -9.55
N ALA A 370 12.46 -8.89 -10.07
CA ALA A 370 12.53 -9.20 -11.50
C ALA A 370 11.37 -10.06 -12.00
N LEU A 371 10.56 -10.67 -11.11
CA LEU A 371 9.39 -11.44 -11.52
C LEU A 371 8.34 -10.55 -12.20
N GLY A 372 7.72 -11.07 -13.26
CA GLY A 372 6.57 -10.44 -13.91
C GLY A 372 5.28 -10.64 -13.10
N ALA A 373 4.39 -9.66 -13.16
CA ALA A 373 3.06 -9.78 -12.55
C ALA A 373 2.27 -10.95 -13.15
N ASP A 374 2.48 -11.27 -14.41
CA ASP A 374 1.87 -12.40 -15.14
C ASP A 374 2.41 -13.76 -14.69
N GLU A 375 3.72 -13.88 -14.41
CA GLU A 375 4.32 -15.08 -13.83
C GLU A 375 3.75 -15.36 -12.43
N ILE A 376 3.63 -14.33 -11.61
CA ILE A 376 3.11 -14.46 -10.24
C ILE A 376 1.62 -14.83 -10.27
N ALA A 377 0.84 -14.26 -11.19
CA ALA A 377 -0.57 -14.60 -11.37
C ALA A 377 -0.74 -16.07 -11.81
N ASP A 378 0.07 -16.54 -12.78
CA ASP A 378 0.07 -17.93 -13.23
C ASP A 378 0.39 -18.89 -12.07
N GLU A 379 1.46 -18.61 -11.34
CA GLU A 379 1.90 -19.38 -10.18
C GLU A 379 0.79 -19.44 -9.11
N TRP A 380 0.22 -18.29 -8.72
CA TRP A 380 -0.80 -18.23 -7.68
C TRP A 380 -2.08 -18.98 -8.07
N MET A 381 -2.54 -18.86 -9.32
CA MET A 381 -3.75 -19.55 -9.78
C MET A 381 -3.60 -21.06 -9.78
N ARG A 382 -2.43 -21.57 -10.26
CA ARG A 382 -2.13 -23.00 -10.26
C ARG A 382 -2.06 -23.57 -8.85
N LEU A 383 -1.54 -22.80 -7.89
CA LEU A 383 -1.47 -23.20 -6.48
C LEU A 383 -2.81 -23.10 -5.74
N THR A 384 -3.71 -22.24 -6.22
CA THR A 384 -4.94 -21.87 -5.48
C THR A 384 -6.19 -22.54 -6.04
N PHE A 385 -6.35 -22.60 -7.35
CA PHE A 385 -7.57 -23.08 -8.00
C PHE A 385 -7.35 -24.32 -8.87
N SER A 386 -6.64 -24.18 -9.98
CA SER A 386 -6.48 -25.24 -10.97
C SER A 386 -5.21 -25.08 -11.80
N GLY A 387 -4.57 -26.20 -12.13
CA GLY A 387 -3.45 -26.26 -13.08
C GLY A 387 -3.86 -26.37 -14.55
N ASP A 388 -5.15 -26.41 -14.88
CA ASP A 388 -5.65 -26.54 -16.24
C ASP A 388 -5.53 -25.22 -17.01
N ASP A 389 -4.84 -25.23 -18.15
CA ASP A 389 -4.60 -24.01 -18.94
C ASP A 389 -5.90 -23.40 -19.51
N ARG A 390 -6.98 -24.18 -19.65
CA ARG A 390 -8.31 -23.67 -20.04
C ARG A 390 -8.90 -22.76 -18.97
N PHE A 391 -8.49 -22.92 -17.72
CA PHE A 391 -8.80 -22.02 -16.60
C PHE A 391 -7.76 -20.90 -16.48
N VAL A 392 -6.47 -21.27 -16.44
CA VAL A 392 -5.38 -20.35 -16.11
C VAL A 392 -5.28 -19.20 -17.12
N ALA A 393 -5.31 -19.49 -18.43
CA ALA A 393 -5.08 -18.47 -19.45
C ALA A 393 -6.14 -17.33 -19.43
N PRO A 394 -7.46 -17.60 -19.44
CA PRO A 394 -8.47 -16.53 -19.41
C PRO A 394 -8.54 -15.80 -18.07
N VAL A 395 -8.40 -16.52 -16.94
CA VAL A 395 -8.48 -15.91 -15.61
C VAL A 395 -7.22 -15.05 -15.35
N LYS A 396 -6.04 -15.46 -15.83
CA LYS A 396 -4.83 -14.63 -15.79
C LYS A 396 -5.01 -13.32 -16.56
N ALA A 397 -5.55 -13.39 -17.78
CA ALA A 397 -5.84 -12.18 -18.56
C ALA A 397 -6.83 -11.25 -17.82
N MET A 398 -7.87 -11.83 -17.22
CA MET A 398 -8.82 -11.09 -16.38
C MET A 398 -8.12 -10.42 -15.18
N MET A 399 -7.26 -11.14 -14.43
CA MET A 399 -6.52 -10.60 -13.31
C MET A 399 -5.63 -9.43 -13.73
N LEU A 400 -4.82 -9.60 -14.78
CA LEU A 400 -3.90 -8.57 -15.25
C LEU A 400 -4.61 -7.29 -15.71
N ALA A 401 -5.82 -7.41 -16.26
CA ALA A 401 -6.63 -6.27 -16.70
C ALA A 401 -7.44 -5.61 -15.57
N SER A 402 -7.60 -6.28 -14.42
CA SER A 402 -8.57 -5.88 -13.39
C SER A 402 -8.23 -4.52 -12.73
N ARG A 403 -6.96 -4.21 -12.49
CA ARG A 403 -6.55 -2.90 -11.96
C ARG A 403 -6.91 -1.77 -12.93
N GLU A 404 -6.63 -1.93 -14.22
CA GLU A 404 -6.97 -0.91 -15.23
C GLU A 404 -8.49 -0.73 -15.37
N ALA A 405 -9.27 -1.81 -15.22
CA ALA A 405 -10.72 -1.71 -15.17
C ALA A 405 -11.18 -0.83 -14.00
N VAL A 406 -10.59 -1.01 -12.82
CA VAL A 406 -10.88 -0.16 -11.64
C VAL A 406 -10.50 1.30 -11.90
N VAL A 407 -9.29 1.56 -12.42
CA VAL A 407 -8.86 2.92 -12.76
C VAL A 407 -9.84 3.57 -13.75
N ASP A 408 -10.28 2.82 -14.76
CA ASP A 408 -11.19 3.34 -15.78
C ASP A 408 -12.56 3.73 -15.22
N TYR A 409 -13.18 2.91 -14.36
CA TYR A 409 -14.50 3.29 -13.83
C TYR A 409 -14.45 4.21 -12.60
N MET A 410 -13.30 4.40 -11.95
CA MET A 410 -13.17 5.28 -10.79
C MET A 410 -12.47 6.60 -11.14
N THR A 411 -11.23 6.52 -11.62
CA THR A 411 -10.29 7.64 -11.71
C THR A 411 -9.46 7.62 -12.99
N PRO A 412 -10.09 7.65 -14.17
CA PRO A 412 -9.37 7.57 -15.43
C PRO A 412 -8.46 8.79 -15.68
N LEU A 413 -7.43 8.61 -16.52
CA LEU A 413 -6.50 9.64 -16.99
C LEU A 413 -5.69 10.35 -15.88
N GLY A 414 -5.56 9.75 -14.70
CA GLY A 414 -4.85 10.37 -13.58
C GLY A 414 -5.73 11.17 -12.63
N LEU A 415 -7.04 11.17 -12.80
CA LEU A 415 -7.94 11.57 -11.72
C LEU A 415 -7.66 10.72 -10.48
N HIS A 416 -7.88 11.27 -9.29
CA HIS A 416 -7.62 10.57 -8.04
C HIS A 416 -8.44 11.15 -6.91
N HIS A 417 -8.66 10.35 -5.86
CA HIS A 417 -9.35 10.70 -4.63
C HIS A 417 -10.77 11.27 -4.84
N ILE A 418 -11.56 10.65 -5.76
CA ILE A 418 -12.93 11.09 -6.10
C ILE A 418 -13.97 10.19 -5.40
N MET A 419 -13.75 9.86 -4.16
CA MET A 419 -14.64 8.98 -3.41
C MET A 419 -15.48 9.74 -2.39
N ALA A 420 -16.55 9.11 -1.96
CA ALA A 420 -17.42 9.65 -0.93
C ALA A 420 -16.66 9.85 0.38
N GLU A 421 -17.11 10.83 1.16
CA GLU A 421 -16.53 11.21 2.44
C GLU A 421 -16.45 10.02 3.42
N GLY A 422 -15.41 10.03 4.24
CA GLY A 422 -15.30 9.27 5.48
C GLY A 422 -14.97 7.80 5.33
N HIS A 423 -15.47 7.11 4.34
CA HIS A 423 -15.37 5.64 4.25
C HIS A 423 -14.60 5.12 3.04
N HIS A 424 -14.09 6.01 2.18
CA HIS A 424 -13.39 5.64 0.95
C HIS A 424 -14.17 4.64 0.07
N HIS A 425 -15.50 4.73 0.10
CA HIS A 425 -16.40 3.83 -0.62
C HIS A 425 -17.35 4.62 -1.52
N GLY A 426 -17.48 4.17 -2.77
CA GLY A 426 -18.35 4.77 -3.76
C GLY A 426 -17.87 6.12 -4.29
N PRO A 427 -18.53 6.66 -5.33
CA PRO A 427 -18.19 7.95 -5.92
C PRO A 427 -18.72 9.11 -5.07
N GLY A 428 -17.93 10.18 -5.00
CA GLY A 428 -18.31 11.42 -4.34
C GLY A 428 -17.64 12.62 -4.99
N PRO A 429 -17.75 12.82 -6.34
CA PRO A 429 -17.06 13.92 -7.01
C PRO A 429 -17.50 15.31 -6.53
N TRP A 430 -18.62 15.41 -5.83
CA TRP A 430 -19.18 16.64 -5.25
C TRP A 430 -18.68 16.98 -3.85
N VAL A 431 -17.95 16.06 -3.18
CA VAL A 431 -17.48 16.27 -1.81
C VAL A 431 -16.53 17.46 -1.76
N ASP A 432 -16.87 18.46 -0.96
CA ASP A 432 -16.09 19.68 -0.74
C ASP A 432 -15.79 19.95 0.75
N VAL A 433 -15.30 21.15 1.09
CA VAL A 433 -14.87 21.49 2.46
C VAL A 433 -16.04 21.49 3.46
N GLU A 434 -17.26 21.80 3.02
CA GLU A 434 -18.44 21.80 3.88
C GLU A 434 -18.76 20.37 4.35
N ASP A 435 -18.52 19.39 3.48
CA ASP A 435 -18.77 17.98 3.78
C ASP A 435 -17.62 17.37 4.61
N ALA A 436 -16.37 17.61 4.22
CA ALA A 436 -15.20 16.89 4.74
C ALA A 436 -14.44 17.63 5.87
N GLY A 437 -14.75 18.90 6.11
CA GLY A 437 -14.07 19.73 7.12
C GLY A 437 -12.62 20.11 6.80
N ARG A 438 -12.01 19.49 5.76
CA ARG A 438 -10.64 19.74 5.28
C ARG A 438 -10.59 19.75 3.77
N ALA A 439 -9.94 20.76 3.19
CA ALA A 439 -9.85 20.89 1.73
C ALA A 439 -9.12 19.69 1.06
N ASP A 440 -8.05 19.20 1.65
CA ASP A 440 -7.24 18.11 1.11
C ASP A 440 -7.87 16.70 1.30
N TRP A 441 -9.07 16.62 1.88
CA TRP A 441 -9.88 15.41 1.94
C TRP A 441 -11.05 15.43 0.95
N THR A 442 -11.20 16.51 0.19
CA THR A 442 -12.33 16.69 -0.71
C THR A 442 -12.01 16.22 -2.13
N SER A 443 -12.99 15.65 -2.80
CA SER A 443 -12.86 15.27 -4.21
C SER A 443 -12.70 16.51 -5.11
N VAL A 444 -13.38 17.60 -4.76
CA VAL A 444 -13.31 18.89 -5.48
C VAL A 444 -11.88 19.43 -5.50
N TYR A 445 -11.15 19.30 -4.40
CA TYR A 445 -9.74 19.68 -4.32
C TYR A 445 -8.88 18.93 -5.34
N TYR A 446 -9.15 17.64 -5.55
CA TYR A 446 -8.30 16.79 -6.41
C TYR A 446 -8.66 16.91 -7.89
N HIS A 447 -9.93 16.89 -8.27
CA HIS A 447 -10.31 16.95 -9.69
C HIS A 447 -10.40 18.35 -10.25
N ARG A 448 -10.64 19.40 -9.43
CA ARG A 448 -10.71 20.81 -9.83
C ARG A 448 -11.54 21.07 -11.07
N ALA A 449 -12.63 20.31 -11.29
CA ALA A 449 -13.49 20.50 -12.45
C ALA A 449 -14.18 21.85 -12.39
N ASP A 450 -14.11 22.60 -13.51
CA ASP A 450 -14.77 23.88 -13.70
C ASP A 450 -15.28 24.03 -15.16
N ALA A 451 -15.80 25.20 -15.51
CA ALA A 451 -16.28 25.47 -16.87
C ALA A 451 -15.17 25.39 -17.94
N ASN A 452 -13.91 25.55 -17.56
CA ASN A 452 -12.78 25.53 -18.46
C ASN A 452 -12.19 24.13 -18.66
N GLY A 453 -12.27 23.24 -17.65
CA GLY A 453 -11.67 21.93 -17.73
C GLY A 453 -11.71 21.11 -16.46
N ILE A 454 -10.81 20.13 -16.36
CA ILE A 454 -10.68 19.22 -15.24
C ILE A 454 -9.22 18.79 -15.06
N GLY A 455 -8.85 18.37 -13.85
CA GLY A 455 -7.52 17.93 -13.48
C GLY A 455 -6.79 18.92 -12.59
N PHE A 456 -5.68 18.51 -12.01
CA PHE A 456 -4.91 19.33 -11.07
C PHE A 456 -3.67 19.90 -11.77
N ASP A 457 -3.56 21.23 -11.89
CA ASP A 457 -2.34 21.85 -12.40
C ASP A 457 -1.22 21.79 -11.35
N ARG A 458 -0.31 20.84 -11.53
CA ARG A 458 0.91 20.65 -10.75
C ARG A 458 2.17 21.02 -11.51
N THR A 459 2.03 21.73 -12.64
CA THR A 459 3.14 22.31 -13.40
C THR A 459 3.57 23.66 -12.81
N ALA A 460 4.54 24.33 -13.43
CA ALA A 460 5.04 25.64 -13.02
C ALA A 460 3.97 26.75 -13.03
N THR A 461 2.83 26.55 -13.71
CA THR A 461 1.70 27.47 -13.70
C THR A 461 0.73 27.24 -12.55
N GLY A 462 0.85 26.09 -11.89
CA GLY A 462 0.04 25.72 -10.73
C GLY A 462 0.87 25.58 -9.45
N THR A 463 0.87 24.39 -8.84
CA THR A 463 1.57 24.14 -7.55
C THR A 463 3.04 23.79 -7.72
N ASP A 464 3.50 23.57 -8.95
CA ASP A 464 4.87 23.17 -9.29
C ASP A 464 5.35 21.88 -8.59
N ALA A 465 4.44 20.90 -8.39
CA ALA A 465 4.83 19.61 -7.82
C ALA A 465 5.69 18.78 -8.80
N VAL A 466 5.65 19.05 -10.10
CA VAL A 466 6.56 18.43 -11.07
C VAL A 466 8.04 18.72 -10.78
N ALA A 467 8.35 19.87 -10.13
CA ALA A 467 9.72 20.22 -9.74
C ALA A 467 10.32 19.29 -8.67
N LEU A 468 9.51 18.48 -8.00
CA LEU A 468 9.97 17.49 -7.01
C LEU A 468 10.67 16.28 -7.68
N TYR A 469 10.44 16.07 -8.97
CA TYR A 469 11.03 14.96 -9.73
C TYR A 469 12.36 15.37 -10.37
N ARG A 470 13.26 14.41 -10.57
CA ARG A 470 14.55 14.62 -11.23
C ARG A 470 14.38 14.69 -12.76
N SER A 471 15.28 15.42 -13.43
CA SER A 471 15.39 15.36 -14.90
C SER A 471 15.85 13.98 -15.37
N PRO A 472 15.38 13.46 -16.51
CA PRO A 472 14.48 14.09 -17.48
C PRO A 472 12.97 13.89 -17.16
N LEU A 473 12.63 13.21 -16.07
CA LEU A 473 11.25 12.90 -15.73
C LEU A 473 10.44 14.17 -15.46
N ARG A 474 11.04 15.16 -14.79
CA ARG A 474 10.41 16.45 -14.54
C ARG A 474 9.92 17.10 -15.83
N GLU A 475 10.75 17.17 -16.85
CA GLU A 475 10.41 17.75 -18.14
C GLU A 475 9.32 16.96 -18.86
N GLN A 476 9.36 15.65 -18.76
CA GLN A 476 8.32 14.76 -19.29
C GLN A 476 6.96 15.02 -18.65
N LEU A 477 6.90 15.13 -17.33
CA LEU A 477 5.67 15.34 -16.56
C LEU A 477 5.14 16.79 -16.69
N ALA A 478 6.03 17.77 -16.92
CA ALA A 478 5.68 19.18 -17.01
C ALA A 478 4.91 19.56 -18.30
N SER A 479 4.96 18.71 -19.33
CA SER A 479 4.28 18.96 -20.61
C SER A 479 3.16 17.96 -20.83
N SER A 480 1.94 18.44 -21.09
CA SER A 480 0.79 17.58 -21.44
C SER A 480 1.02 16.74 -22.71
N ALA A 481 1.94 17.15 -23.59
CA ALA A 481 2.28 16.40 -24.80
C ALA A 481 3.19 15.18 -24.53
N THR A 482 3.92 15.16 -23.41
CA THR A 482 4.88 14.10 -23.06
C THR A 482 4.52 13.38 -21.77
N CYS A 483 3.63 13.94 -20.96
CA CYS A 483 3.12 13.31 -19.75
C CYS A 483 2.40 12.01 -20.13
N PRO A 484 2.65 10.89 -19.41
CA PRO A 484 1.89 9.67 -19.63
C PRO A 484 0.38 9.92 -19.49
N GLU A 485 -0.41 9.45 -20.44
CA GLU A 485 -1.88 9.70 -20.43
C GLU A 485 -2.57 9.24 -19.15
N ASN A 486 -2.09 8.18 -18.54
CA ASN A 486 -2.63 7.65 -17.29
C ASN A 486 -2.30 8.49 -16.05
N LEU A 487 -1.49 9.55 -16.20
CA LEU A 487 -1.16 10.55 -15.17
C LEU A 487 -1.51 11.98 -15.61
N LEU A 488 -2.16 12.14 -16.76
CA LEU A 488 -2.36 13.42 -17.41
C LEU A 488 -3.11 14.41 -16.49
N LEU A 489 -4.26 14.02 -15.95
CA LEU A 489 -5.06 14.87 -15.05
C LEU A 489 -4.53 14.91 -13.61
N TRP A 490 -3.55 14.08 -13.30
CA TRP A 490 -2.82 14.15 -12.04
C TRP A 490 -1.88 15.37 -12.01
N PHE A 491 -1.28 15.72 -13.17
CA PHE A 491 -0.32 16.82 -13.29
C PHE A 491 -0.87 18.06 -14.02
N HIS A 492 -1.95 17.94 -14.81
CA HIS A 492 -2.45 19.02 -15.65
C HIS A 492 -3.94 19.26 -15.44
N HIS A 493 -4.34 20.54 -15.41
CA HIS A 493 -5.72 20.96 -15.59
C HIS A 493 -5.93 21.25 -17.09
N LEU A 494 -6.80 20.49 -17.75
CA LEU A 494 -6.93 20.55 -19.22
C LEU A 494 -8.34 20.93 -19.64
N PRO A 495 -8.50 21.70 -20.73
CA PRO A 495 -9.79 22.05 -21.30
C PRO A 495 -10.60 20.81 -21.70
N TRP A 496 -11.92 20.90 -21.62
CA TRP A 496 -12.83 19.81 -21.99
C TRP A 496 -12.71 19.37 -23.46
N ASP A 497 -12.18 20.25 -24.35
CA ASP A 497 -11.93 19.97 -25.77
C ASP A 497 -10.47 19.61 -26.07
N HIS A 498 -9.61 19.49 -25.06
CA HIS A 498 -8.26 18.97 -25.23
C HIS A 498 -8.30 17.61 -25.93
N VAL A 499 -7.52 17.45 -27.00
CA VAL A 499 -7.50 16.20 -27.76
C VAL A 499 -6.50 15.23 -27.15
N ILE A 500 -6.98 14.04 -26.78
CA ILE A 500 -6.13 12.95 -26.27
C ILE A 500 -5.42 12.28 -27.44
N PRO A 501 -4.07 12.27 -27.47
CA PRO A 501 -3.32 11.82 -28.64
C PRO A 501 -3.60 10.36 -29.06
N SER A 502 -3.74 9.43 -28.10
CA SER A 502 -3.90 8.01 -28.40
C SER A 502 -5.24 7.68 -29.06
N SER A 503 -6.30 8.44 -28.74
CA SER A 503 -7.66 8.17 -29.23
C SER A 503 -8.17 9.16 -30.26
N GLY A 504 -7.58 10.37 -30.32
CA GLY A 504 -8.06 11.49 -31.12
C GLY A 504 -9.39 12.09 -30.62
N ARG A 505 -9.87 11.69 -29.43
CA ARG A 505 -11.09 12.19 -28.81
C ARG A 505 -10.82 13.45 -27.99
N THR A 506 -11.87 14.25 -27.80
CA THR A 506 -11.81 15.31 -26.79
C THR A 506 -11.69 14.71 -25.38
N LEU A 507 -11.17 15.46 -24.42
CA LEU A 507 -11.05 15.03 -23.02
C LEU A 507 -12.40 14.57 -22.46
N TRP A 508 -13.48 15.32 -22.74
CA TRP A 508 -14.81 14.91 -22.32
C TRP A 508 -15.21 13.55 -22.91
N ASP A 509 -15.05 13.38 -24.23
CA ASP A 509 -15.42 12.15 -24.88
C ASP A 509 -14.57 10.97 -24.38
N GLU A 510 -13.29 11.19 -24.20
CA GLU A 510 -12.37 10.15 -23.70
C GLU A 510 -12.73 9.75 -22.26
N LEU A 511 -13.05 10.68 -21.36
CA LEU A 511 -13.55 10.36 -20.03
C LEU A 511 -14.80 9.49 -20.09
N CYS A 512 -15.78 9.87 -20.91
CA CYS A 512 -17.01 9.10 -21.09
C CYS A 512 -16.70 7.65 -21.58
N HIS A 513 -15.77 7.53 -22.52
CA HIS A 513 -15.37 6.21 -23.05
C HIS A 513 -14.58 5.39 -22.02
N ARG A 514 -13.68 6.01 -21.23
CA ARG A 514 -12.92 5.33 -20.19
C ARG A 514 -13.84 4.79 -19.09
N TYR A 515 -14.72 5.62 -18.54
CA TYR A 515 -15.70 5.18 -17.56
C TYR A 515 -16.56 4.01 -18.08
N THR A 516 -17.02 4.08 -19.34
CA THR A 516 -17.79 3.00 -19.96
C THR A 516 -16.97 1.73 -20.16
N ARG A 517 -15.71 1.87 -20.61
CA ARG A 517 -14.79 0.73 -20.79
C ARG A 517 -14.53 0.00 -19.46
N GLY A 518 -14.44 0.74 -18.34
CA GLY A 518 -14.29 0.15 -17.01
C GLY A 518 -15.50 -0.73 -16.65
N VAL A 519 -16.73 -0.26 -16.90
CA VAL A 519 -17.95 -1.06 -16.71
C VAL A 519 -17.94 -2.32 -17.57
N ASP A 520 -17.62 -2.17 -18.86
CA ASP A 520 -17.59 -3.28 -19.80
C ASP A 520 -16.52 -4.32 -19.44
N ALA A 521 -15.38 -3.86 -18.92
CA ALA A 521 -14.33 -4.75 -18.42
C ALA A 521 -14.83 -5.59 -17.24
N VAL A 522 -15.58 -5.02 -16.30
CA VAL A 522 -16.17 -5.79 -15.18
C VAL A 522 -17.20 -6.80 -15.67
N ARG A 523 -18.03 -6.45 -16.66
CA ARG A 523 -18.95 -7.40 -17.33
C ARG A 523 -18.17 -8.57 -17.97
N GLY A 524 -17.05 -8.25 -18.62
CA GLY A 524 -16.13 -9.26 -19.17
C GLY A 524 -15.52 -10.16 -18.10
N MET A 525 -15.13 -9.59 -16.96
CA MET A 525 -14.64 -10.37 -15.81
C MET A 525 -15.69 -11.34 -15.27
N ARG A 526 -16.96 -10.93 -15.17
CA ARG A 526 -18.06 -11.81 -14.78
C ARG A 526 -18.23 -12.97 -15.75
N ALA A 527 -18.28 -12.68 -17.06
CA ALA A 527 -18.41 -13.72 -18.08
C ALA A 527 -17.23 -14.72 -18.04
N THR A 528 -16.00 -14.24 -17.84
CA THR A 528 -14.81 -15.08 -17.68
C THR A 528 -14.92 -15.96 -16.45
N TRP A 529 -15.38 -15.41 -15.32
CA TRP A 529 -15.53 -16.17 -14.10
C TRP A 529 -16.67 -17.20 -14.16
N ASP A 530 -17.78 -16.87 -14.79
CA ASP A 530 -18.89 -17.81 -15.03
C ASP A 530 -18.40 -19.02 -15.84
N ALA A 531 -17.56 -18.80 -16.86
CA ALA A 531 -16.95 -19.87 -17.66
C ALA A 531 -15.93 -20.72 -16.86
N ALA A 532 -15.42 -20.21 -15.74
CA ALA A 532 -14.50 -20.91 -14.87
C ALA A 532 -15.17 -21.95 -13.94
N THR A 533 -16.51 -22.03 -13.90
CA THR A 533 -17.30 -22.95 -13.05
C THR A 533 -16.78 -24.39 -13.01
N PRO A 534 -16.38 -25.03 -14.13
CA PRO A 534 -15.93 -26.43 -14.11
C PRO A 534 -14.59 -26.66 -13.38
N PHE A 535 -13.83 -25.60 -13.08
CA PHE A 535 -12.45 -25.66 -12.58
C PHE A 535 -12.31 -25.25 -11.12
N VAL A 536 -13.36 -24.68 -10.52
CA VAL A 536 -13.34 -24.10 -9.17
C VAL A 536 -14.43 -24.75 -8.32
N ASP A 537 -14.15 -25.00 -7.04
CA ASP A 537 -15.19 -25.47 -6.14
C ASP A 537 -16.34 -24.48 -6.01
N HIS A 538 -17.54 -25.00 -5.78
CA HIS A 538 -18.77 -24.23 -5.75
C HIS A 538 -18.73 -23.05 -4.75
N ALA A 539 -18.14 -23.23 -3.57
CA ALA A 539 -18.14 -22.21 -2.53
C ALA A 539 -17.32 -20.97 -2.95
N ARG A 540 -16.08 -21.19 -3.43
CA ARG A 540 -15.21 -20.09 -3.92
C ARG A 540 -15.77 -19.48 -5.21
N HIS A 541 -16.30 -20.31 -6.13
CA HIS A 541 -16.91 -19.81 -7.35
C HIS A 541 -18.10 -18.88 -7.06
N ALA A 542 -19.04 -19.33 -6.24
CA ALA A 542 -20.22 -18.53 -5.86
C ALA A 542 -19.86 -17.26 -5.09
N HIS A 543 -18.82 -17.31 -4.25
CA HIS A 543 -18.34 -16.13 -3.52
C HIS A 543 -17.83 -15.07 -4.49
N VAL A 544 -16.89 -15.39 -5.37
CA VAL A 544 -16.33 -14.43 -6.35
C VAL A 544 -17.41 -13.94 -7.33
N ALA A 545 -18.30 -14.81 -7.81
CA ALA A 545 -19.40 -14.40 -8.69
C ALA A 545 -20.28 -13.33 -8.05
N ARG A 546 -20.59 -13.46 -6.75
CA ARG A 546 -21.34 -12.45 -6.00
C ARG A 546 -20.57 -11.14 -5.87
N LEU A 547 -19.27 -11.17 -5.55
CA LEU A 547 -18.43 -9.98 -5.43
C LEU A 547 -18.29 -9.25 -6.78
N LEU A 548 -18.11 -9.97 -7.88
CA LEU A 548 -18.10 -9.38 -9.22
C LEU A 548 -19.45 -8.76 -9.63
N ALA A 549 -20.58 -9.30 -9.14
CA ALA A 549 -21.88 -8.69 -9.36
C ALA A 549 -22.02 -7.35 -8.61
N ILE A 550 -21.49 -7.26 -7.38
CA ILE A 550 -21.38 -5.99 -6.62
C ILE A 550 -20.49 -5.02 -7.38
N GLN A 551 -19.30 -5.45 -7.79
CA GLN A 551 -18.35 -4.61 -8.52
C GLN A 551 -18.94 -4.05 -9.82
N GLU A 552 -19.72 -4.82 -10.59
CA GLU A 552 -20.39 -4.31 -11.79
C GLU A 552 -21.42 -3.22 -11.43
N GLN A 553 -22.22 -3.45 -10.39
CA GLN A 553 -23.18 -2.46 -9.92
C GLN A 553 -22.47 -1.16 -9.49
N GLU A 554 -21.38 -1.28 -8.75
CA GLU A 554 -20.61 -0.13 -8.30
C GLU A 554 -19.88 0.56 -9.47
N ALA A 555 -19.33 -0.16 -10.43
CA ALA A 555 -18.71 0.43 -11.60
C ALA A 555 -19.71 1.29 -12.42
N ARG A 556 -20.96 0.85 -12.56
CA ARG A 556 -22.04 1.63 -13.19
C ARG A 556 -22.41 2.85 -12.35
N TRP A 557 -22.44 2.70 -11.04
CA TRP A 557 -22.66 3.82 -10.09
C TRP A 557 -21.56 4.88 -10.23
N TRP A 558 -20.29 4.48 -10.17
CA TRP A 558 -19.14 5.36 -10.37
C TRP A 558 -19.22 6.11 -11.70
N ARG A 559 -19.45 5.39 -12.80
CA ARG A 559 -19.59 5.97 -14.13
C ARG A 559 -20.71 7.04 -14.16
N SER A 560 -21.88 6.69 -13.65
CA SER A 560 -23.05 7.59 -13.74
C SER A 560 -22.87 8.81 -12.83
N ALA A 561 -22.48 8.63 -11.59
CA ALA A 561 -22.29 9.72 -10.62
C ALA A 561 -21.21 10.71 -11.08
N CYS A 562 -20.04 10.21 -11.50
CA CYS A 562 -18.95 11.08 -11.95
C CYS A 562 -19.29 11.81 -13.25
N LEU A 563 -19.82 11.13 -14.26
CA LEU A 563 -20.14 11.78 -15.52
C LEU A 563 -21.32 12.76 -15.42
N LEU A 564 -22.35 12.47 -14.63
CA LEU A 564 -23.44 13.41 -14.38
C LEU A 564 -22.92 14.68 -13.67
N TYR A 565 -22.04 14.52 -12.70
CA TYR A 565 -21.43 15.65 -12.00
C TYR A 565 -20.54 16.48 -12.92
N PHE A 566 -19.60 15.87 -13.63
CA PHE A 566 -18.70 16.59 -14.54
C PHE A 566 -19.43 17.22 -15.73
N GLN A 567 -20.59 16.66 -16.13
CA GLN A 567 -21.42 17.25 -17.16
C GLN A 567 -22.00 18.61 -16.74
N THR A 568 -22.16 18.88 -15.44
CA THR A 568 -22.59 20.19 -14.95
C THR A 568 -21.60 21.30 -15.28
N PHE A 569 -20.33 20.96 -15.46
CA PHE A 569 -19.24 21.87 -15.84
C PHE A 569 -19.00 21.87 -17.35
N SER A 570 -18.80 20.70 -17.95
CA SER A 570 -18.48 20.57 -19.38
C SER A 570 -19.60 21.03 -20.30
N ARG A 571 -20.87 20.91 -19.85
CA ARG A 571 -22.08 21.20 -20.64
C ARG A 571 -22.16 20.46 -21.96
N ARG A 572 -21.44 19.34 -22.11
CA ARG A 572 -21.39 18.53 -23.32
C ARG A 572 -22.29 17.31 -23.19
N PRO A 573 -22.95 16.89 -24.28
CA PRO A 573 -23.75 15.65 -24.26
C PRO A 573 -22.84 14.43 -24.09
N LEU A 574 -23.44 13.33 -23.65
CA LEU A 574 -22.79 12.02 -23.70
C LEU A 574 -22.54 11.64 -25.17
N PRO A 575 -21.35 11.12 -25.54
CA PRO A 575 -21.08 10.68 -26.91
C PRO A 575 -22.08 9.65 -27.42
N ALA A 576 -22.43 9.78 -28.72
CA ALA A 576 -23.37 8.86 -29.35
C ALA A 576 -22.86 7.41 -29.31
N GLY A 577 -23.76 6.47 -29.05
CA GLY A 577 -23.46 5.04 -29.01
C GLY A 577 -23.02 4.52 -27.63
N LEU A 578 -22.79 5.39 -26.64
CA LEU A 578 -22.59 4.94 -25.25
C LEU A 578 -23.95 4.68 -24.58
N GLU A 579 -23.96 3.71 -23.66
CA GLU A 579 -25.14 3.47 -22.80
C GLU A 579 -25.53 4.75 -22.04
N PRO A 580 -26.84 5.04 -21.89
CA PRO A 580 -27.30 6.13 -21.05
C PRO A 580 -26.75 6.04 -19.62
N LEU A 581 -26.61 7.18 -18.97
CA LEU A 581 -26.27 7.25 -17.54
C LEU A 581 -27.48 6.84 -16.70
N GLU A 582 -27.23 6.20 -15.56
CA GLU A 582 -28.28 5.74 -14.65
C GLU A 582 -28.69 6.88 -13.70
N GLY A 583 -29.99 7.13 -13.61
CA GLY A 583 -30.54 8.13 -12.71
C GLY A 583 -30.28 9.59 -13.13
N THR A 584 -30.41 10.50 -12.18
CA THR A 584 -30.09 11.91 -12.29
C THR A 584 -29.02 12.26 -11.25
N LEU A 585 -28.36 13.39 -11.39
CA LEU A 585 -27.35 13.81 -10.38
C LEU A 585 -27.95 13.83 -8.97
N ASP A 586 -29.16 14.39 -8.80
CA ASP A 586 -29.83 14.47 -7.48
C ASP A 586 -30.06 13.10 -6.83
N ALA A 587 -30.21 12.03 -7.64
CA ALA A 587 -30.36 10.68 -7.12
C ALA A 587 -29.04 10.08 -6.58
N HIS A 588 -27.91 10.67 -6.92
CA HIS A 588 -26.58 10.25 -6.47
C HIS A 588 -26.04 11.11 -5.31
N LEU A 589 -26.56 12.33 -5.15
CA LEU A 589 -26.16 13.20 -4.05
C LEU A 589 -26.61 12.63 -2.69
N PRO A 590 -25.84 12.83 -1.62
CA PRO A 590 -26.28 12.45 -0.28
C PRO A 590 -27.56 13.22 0.07
N VAL A 591 -28.48 12.55 0.73
CA VAL A 591 -29.66 13.22 1.30
C VAL A 591 -29.16 14.16 2.40
N ARG A 592 -29.27 15.47 2.19
CA ARG A 592 -28.97 16.45 3.24
C ARG A 592 -30.26 16.57 4.08
N ASP A 593 -30.17 16.15 5.36
CA ASP A 593 -31.24 16.34 6.36
C ASP A 593 -31.43 17.81 6.72
#